data_efd61a0be42d928cef6beb064b805241
#
_entry.id   efd61a0be42d928cef6beb064b805241
#
_cell.length_a   1.000
_cell.length_b   1.000
_cell.length_c   1.000
_cell.angle_alpha   90.00
_cell.angle_beta   90.00
_cell.angle_gamma   90.00
#
_symmetry.space_group_name_H-M   'P 1'
#
loop_
_entity.id
_entity.type
_entity.pdbx_description
1 polymer ?
#
loop_
_entity_poly.entity_id
_entity_poly.type
_entity_poly.pdbx_seq_one_letter_code
_entity_poly.pdbx_strand_id
1 'polypeptide(L)'
;MADDKEKNGVSLFGQSDEFFETSEPLEEFFALNLGDFISEHLISEDLAKKISQNEKGKKDRLKNQLSELVAIYSSNKTLSLLNFDKKEDYAIYTAIAHSIVQMLEVEKCNIYLTTDYAKGLANPDFDLVLAGTSVEGIVREGYKFSENSIISVTFTECDTIAKDGIVATPMYCNSQKVGVVAIQTSARKSIAKSYINLLESMAKLLATSLTLQGCIDETVHLTEDETASDLELQHSRAELTALIGDLCDYQQDFVEHLARAVDTKGHYKVSHSKNTAELARKICKQLGLNEKTTDLIYYAGLLQNIGKIVIPEEIFSADRKLNADELKKIQEHANVGVNLLMNINFLSEVVPYITYQKERVDGSGTPEGLKGRSIPFGSRIIAVADAYNALTSDRPFRKAMDKDKALSIMKEEAGQKWDFDVVSALEQCV
;
A
#
# COMPACT_ATOMS: atom_id res chain seq x y z
N MET A 1 4.63 42.24 -36.40
CA MET A 1 3.68 42.57 -35.33
C MET A 1 2.82 41.34 -35.18
N ALA A 2 3.26 40.33 -34.48
CA ALA A 2 3.26 40.16 -33.03
C ALA A 2 1.86 40.21 -32.48
N ASP A 3 1.36 39.06 -32.12
CA ASP A 3 0.88 38.90 -30.78
C ASP A 3 0.73 37.40 -30.41
N ASP A 4 1.61 37.04 -29.52
CA ASP A 4 1.57 35.81 -28.73
C ASP A 4 0.31 35.79 -27.87
N LYS A 5 -0.39 34.67 -27.86
CA LYS A 5 -1.18 34.21 -26.73
C LYS A 5 -0.81 32.76 -26.43
N GLU A 6 0.27 32.62 -25.68
CA GLU A 6 0.51 31.45 -24.86
C GLU A 6 -0.72 31.17 -23.97
N LYS A 7 -1.39 30.08 -24.27
CA LYS A 7 -2.29 29.45 -23.31
C LYS A 7 -1.43 28.61 -22.37
N ASN A 8 -1.18 29.12 -21.18
CA ASN A 8 -0.71 28.35 -20.03
C ASN A 8 -1.72 27.27 -19.67
N GLY A 9 -1.61 26.14 -20.36
CA GLY A 9 -2.14 24.87 -19.89
C GLY A 9 -1.00 24.20 -19.13
N VAL A 10 -0.91 24.41 -17.83
CA VAL A 10 -0.03 23.66 -16.96
C VAL A 10 -0.51 22.21 -16.99
N SER A 11 0.17 21.37 -17.81
CA SER A 11 0.03 19.94 -17.75
C SER A 11 0.60 19.48 -16.41
N LEU A 12 -0.25 19.03 -15.52
CA LEU A 12 0.12 18.48 -14.21
C LEU A 12 1.07 17.26 -14.29
N PHE A 13 1.35 16.77 -15.48
CA PHE A 13 2.12 15.54 -15.75
C PHE A 13 3.38 15.74 -16.59
N GLY A 14 3.64 16.94 -17.10
CA GLY A 14 4.79 17.23 -17.94
C GLY A 14 6.11 17.54 -17.21
N GLN A 15 6.10 17.61 -15.89
CA GLN A 15 7.28 17.91 -15.06
C GLN A 15 7.75 16.72 -14.21
N SER A 16 7.17 15.52 -14.38
CA SER A 16 7.48 14.38 -13.54
C SER A 16 8.88 13.79 -13.73
N ASP A 17 9.44 13.87 -14.94
CA ASP A 17 10.74 13.24 -15.21
C ASP A 17 11.91 14.03 -14.58
N GLU A 18 11.84 15.36 -14.47
CA GLU A 18 12.85 16.16 -13.77
C GLU A 18 12.70 16.10 -12.23
N PHE A 19 11.46 15.88 -11.73
CA PHE A 19 11.23 15.78 -10.28
C PHE A 19 11.75 14.45 -9.71
N PHE A 20 11.83 13.39 -10.52
CA PHE A 20 12.31 12.08 -10.12
C PHE A 20 13.84 11.94 -10.21
N GLU A 21 14.54 12.79 -10.97
CA GLU A 21 16.01 12.73 -11.06
C GLU A 21 16.73 13.27 -9.83
N THR A 22 16.05 14.04 -8.96
CA THR A 22 16.67 14.69 -7.79
C THR A 22 16.19 14.14 -6.44
N SER A 23 15.27 13.15 -6.42
CA SER A 23 14.75 12.58 -5.18
C SER A 23 15.52 11.32 -4.78
N GLU A 24 15.92 11.26 -3.52
CA GLU A 24 16.65 10.14 -2.92
C GLU A 24 15.87 8.81 -2.93
N PRO A 25 16.57 7.64 -2.95
CA PRO A 25 15.96 6.33 -3.15
C PRO A 25 14.99 5.91 -2.04
N LEU A 26 13.92 5.20 -2.39
CA LEU A 26 12.96 4.64 -1.43
C LEU A 26 13.54 3.47 -0.60
N GLU A 27 14.58 2.78 -1.08
CA GLU A 27 15.29 1.81 -0.24
C GLU A 27 16.00 2.48 0.94
N GLU A 28 16.46 3.71 0.79
CA GLU A 28 16.82 4.54 1.93
C GLU A 28 15.61 4.80 2.83
N PHE A 29 14.41 4.81 2.33
CA PHE A 29 13.16 5.00 3.07
C PHE A 29 12.57 3.69 3.63
N PHE A 30 12.72 2.56 2.94
CA PHE A 30 12.14 1.26 3.31
C PHE A 30 13.18 0.24 3.82
N ALA A 31 14.45 0.33 3.42
CA ALA A 31 15.55 -0.52 3.89
C ALA A 31 16.47 0.19 4.88
N LEU A 32 16.23 1.46 5.12
CA LEU A 32 17.00 2.20 6.11
C LEU A 32 16.66 1.73 7.51
N ASN A 33 17.70 1.40 8.17
CA ASN A 33 17.90 1.85 9.53
C ASN A 33 17.46 3.32 9.58
N LEU A 34 16.21 3.59 9.91
CA LEU A 34 15.64 4.94 9.99
C LEU A 34 16.51 5.83 10.91
N GLY A 35 17.30 5.20 11.80
CA GLY A 35 18.31 5.84 12.63
C GLY A 35 19.44 6.48 11.83
N ASP A 36 19.89 5.86 10.75
CA ASP A 36 20.98 6.39 9.91
C ASP A 36 20.46 7.51 8.99
N PHE A 37 19.25 7.35 8.43
CA PHE A 37 18.57 8.40 7.67
C PHE A 37 18.30 9.64 8.53
N ILE A 38 17.77 9.46 9.74
CA ILE A 38 17.52 10.55 10.69
C ILE A 38 18.84 11.22 11.11
N SER A 39 19.93 10.44 11.28
CA SER A 39 21.23 11.00 11.68
C SER A 39 21.92 11.74 10.53
N GLU A 40 21.79 11.31 9.29
CA GLU A 40 22.48 11.91 8.14
C GLU A 40 21.73 13.10 7.52
N HIS A 41 20.40 13.05 7.45
CA HIS A 41 19.62 14.05 6.70
C HIS A 41 18.96 15.14 7.57
N LEU A 42 18.75 14.89 8.87
CA LEU A 42 18.18 15.87 9.80
C LEU A 42 19.23 16.78 10.47
N ILE A 43 20.51 16.53 10.27
CA ILE A 43 21.57 17.36 10.82
C ILE A 43 22.23 18.16 9.69
N SER A 44 21.72 19.38 9.41
CA SER A 44 22.51 20.31 8.59
C SER A 44 23.86 20.59 9.29
N GLU A 45 24.95 20.66 8.53
CA GLU A 45 26.31 20.94 9.07
C GLU A 45 26.36 22.20 9.96
N ASP A 46 25.47 23.17 9.71
CA ASP A 46 25.35 24.40 10.48
C ASP A 46 24.70 24.19 11.85
N LEU A 47 23.75 23.24 11.95
CA LEU A 47 23.14 22.84 13.21
C LEU A 47 24.15 22.03 14.06
N ALA A 48 24.91 21.13 13.45
CA ALA A 48 25.94 20.35 14.11
C ALA A 48 27.04 21.23 14.73
N LYS A 49 27.44 22.31 14.04
CA LYS A 49 28.45 23.26 14.55
C LYS A 49 27.95 24.13 15.69
N LYS A 50 26.68 24.51 15.71
CA LYS A 50 26.08 25.32 16.80
C LYS A 50 25.83 24.52 18.08
N ILE A 51 25.75 23.21 17.99
CA ILE A 51 25.34 22.31 19.08
C ILE A 51 26.53 21.79 19.91
N SER A 52 27.76 21.86 19.40
CA SER A 52 28.95 21.33 20.09
C SER A 52 29.39 22.11 21.35
N GLN A 53 28.73 23.19 21.70
CA GLN A 53 29.20 24.13 22.72
C GLN A 53 28.41 24.21 24.03
N ASN A 54 27.34 23.41 24.27
CA ASN A 54 26.60 23.55 25.52
C ASN A 54 25.92 22.27 25.99
N GLU A 55 26.18 21.81 27.23
CA GLU A 55 25.52 20.62 27.81
C GLU A 55 23.99 20.80 27.99
N LYS A 56 23.52 22.04 28.17
CA LYS A 56 22.09 22.39 28.06
C LYS A 56 21.51 22.05 26.69
N GLY A 57 22.34 22.00 25.65
CA GLY A 57 21.96 21.73 24.28
C GLY A 57 21.64 20.26 23.96
N LYS A 58 21.93 19.27 24.82
CA LYS A 58 21.62 17.86 24.51
C LYS A 58 20.13 17.58 24.56
N LYS A 59 19.46 18.03 25.61
CA LYS A 59 18.02 17.87 25.80
C LYS A 59 17.24 18.62 24.71
N ASP A 60 17.61 19.88 24.46
CA ASP A 60 16.97 20.70 23.42
C ASP A 60 17.19 20.10 22.02
N ARG A 61 18.36 19.50 21.78
CA ARG A 61 18.66 18.78 20.54
C ARG A 61 17.77 17.59 20.36
N LEU A 62 17.59 16.76 21.41
CA LEU A 62 16.75 15.57 21.35
C LEU A 62 15.28 15.92 21.13
N LYS A 63 14.79 16.97 21.80
CA LYS A 63 13.45 17.52 21.58
C LYS A 63 13.25 18.00 20.13
N ASN A 64 14.22 18.71 19.57
CA ASN A 64 14.17 19.16 18.18
C ASN A 64 14.16 17.98 17.20
N GLN A 65 15.00 16.96 17.42
CA GLN A 65 15.01 15.75 16.59
C GLN A 65 13.69 14.98 16.65
N LEU A 66 13.08 14.88 17.83
CA LEU A 66 11.77 14.27 17.99
C LEU A 66 10.66 15.08 17.29
N SER A 67 10.67 16.39 17.44
CA SER A 67 9.72 17.27 16.76
C SER A 67 9.85 17.23 15.23
N GLU A 68 11.08 17.13 14.72
CA GLU A 68 11.35 16.94 13.29
C GLU A 68 10.84 15.57 12.80
N LEU A 69 11.10 14.50 13.56
CA LEU A 69 10.60 13.15 13.24
C LEU A 69 9.06 13.12 13.19
N VAL A 70 8.40 13.69 14.18
CA VAL A 70 6.95 13.84 14.22
C VAL A 70 6.44 14.66 13.04
N ALA A 71 7.11 15.77 12.70
CA ALA A 71 6.73 16.62 11.58
C ALA A 71 6.87 15.92 10.23
N ILE A 72 7.97 15.16 10.03
CA ILE A 72 8.20 14.34 8.82
C ILE A 72 7.09 13.31 8.69
N TYR A 73 6.79 12.55 9.75
CA TYR A 73 5.74 11.56 9.70
C TYR A 73 4.36 12.19 9.45
N SER A 74 4.03 13.28 10.15
CA SER A 74 2.74 13.96 10.02
C SER A 74 2.56 14.65 8.66
N SER A 75 3.64 15.10 8.03
CA SER A 75 3.61 15.72 6.70
C SER A 75 3.68 14.71 5.56
N ASN A 76 4.23 13.53 5.81
CA ASN A 76 4.42 12.52 4.79
C ASN A 76 3.19 11.60 4.69
N LYS A 77 2.24 11.99 3.82
CA LYS A 77 1.03 11.21 3.53
C LYS A 77 1.31 9.80 3.05
N THR A 78 2.51 9.52 2.53
CA THR A 78 2.89 8.18 2.05
C THR A 78 3.13 7.19 3.19
N LEU A 79 3.51 7.65 4.39
CA LEU A 79 3.69 6.80 5.57
C LEU A 79 2.38 6.56 6.34
N SER A 80 1.40 7.45 6.20
CA SER A 80 0.14 7.34 6.91
C SER A 80 -0.84 6.47 6.14
N LEU A 81 -1.26 5.36 6.73
CA LEU A 81 -2.36 4.55 6.21
C LEU A 81 -3.68 5.32 6.25
N LEU A 82 -3.80 6.24 7.20
CA LEU A 82 -5.03 6.93 7.56
C LEU A 82 -4.73 8.41 7.73
N ASN A 83 -5.57 9.24 7.15
CA ASN A 83 -5.51 10.68 7.38
C ASN A 83 -6.32 10.97 8.65
N PHE A 84 -5.67 10.92 9.81
CA PHE A 84 -6.27 11.23 11.12
C PHE A 84 -6.49 12.74 11.30
N ASP A 85 -7.17 13.38 10.35
CA ASP A 85 -7.66 14.76 10.56
C ASP A 85 -8.84 14.72 11.54
N LYS A 86 -8.56 15.09 12.69
CA LYS A 86 -9.14 15.24 14.03
C LYS A 86 -10.68 15.24 14.23
N LYS A 87 -11.55 14.90 13.31
CA LYS A 87 -12.98 15.20 13.57
C LYS A 87 -13.97 14.05 13.64
N GLU A 88 -13.70 12.87 13.09
CA GLU A 88 -14.62 11.74 13.23
C GLU A 88 -13.89 10.39 13.10
N ASP A 89 -13.26 9.92 14.18
CA ASP A 89 -12.57 8.62 14.24
C ASP A 89 -13.45 7.45 13.73
N TYR A 90 -14.74 7.51 14.00
CA TYR A 90 -15.70 6.49 13.57
C TYR A 90 -15.83 6.36 12.05
N ALA A 91 -15.80 7.46 11.33
CA ALA A 91 -15.95 7.48 9.87
C ALA A 91 -14.78 6.76 9.17
N ILE A 92 -13.58 6.87 9.74
CA ILE A 92 -12.36 6.24 9.21
C ILE A 92 -12.44 4.73 9.32
N TYR A 93 -12.76 4.20 10.50
CA TYR A 93 -12.87 2.74 10.70
C TYR A 93 -14.01 2.14 9.87
N THR A 94 -15.11 2.87 9.70
CA THR A 94 -16.20 2.48 8.83
C THR A 94 -15.77 2.43 7.36
N ALA A 95 -15.01 3.42 6.88
CA ALA A 95 -14.46 3.42 5.52
C ALA A 95 -13.50 2.24 5.29
N ILE A 96 -12.65 1.92 6.29
CA ILE A 96 -11.78 0.75 6.25
C ILE A 96 -12.60 -0.54 6.19
N ALA A 97 -13.63 -0.68 7.04
CA ALA A 97 -14.50 -1.85 7.05
C ALA A 97 -15.18 -2.06 5.67
N HIS A 98 -15.66 -0.98 5.04
CA HIS A 98 -16.19 -1.04 3.67
C HIS A 98 -15.13 -1.45 2.63
N SER A 99 -13.91 -0.92 2.74
CA SER A 99 -12.82 -1.30 1.84
C SER A 99 -12.46 -2.78 1.98
N ILE A 100 -12.44 -3.32 3.21
CA ILE A 100 -12.22 -4.75 3.48
C ILE A 100 -13.32 -5.60 2.83
N VAL A 101 -14.58 -5.21 2.98
CA VAL A 101 -15.72 -5.91 2.36
C VAL A 101 -15.58 -5.96 0.84
N GLN A 102 -15.23 -4.84 0.23
CA GLN A 102 -15.02 -4.78 -1.23
C GLN A 102 -13.83 -5.62 -1.70
N MET A 103 -12.70 -5.57 -0.98
CA MET A 103 -11.49 -6.32 -1.35
C MET A 103 -11.64 -7.83 -1.17
N LEU A 104 -12.32 -8.27 -0.12
CA LEU A 104 -12.44 -9.70 0.23
C LEU A 104 -13.75 -10.32 -0.24
N GLU A 105 -14.68 -9.54 -0.82
CA GLU A 105 -16.03 -9.98 -1.23
C GLU A 105 -16.76 -10.72 -0.10
N VAL A 106 -16.72 -10.16 1.10
CA VAL A 106 -17.40 -10.67 2.28
C VAL A 106 -18.68 -9.91 2.54
N GLU A 107 -19.59 -10.48 3.34
CA GLU A 107 -20.89 -9.87 3.63
C GLU A 107 -20.79 -8.70 4.59
N LYS A 108 -19.86 -8.81 5.56
CA LYS A 108 -19.74 -7.84 6.64
C LYS A 108 -18.32 -7.78 7.16
N CYS A 109 -17.90 -6.59 7.60
CA CYS A 109 -16.68 -6.37 8.36
C CYS A 109 -16.97 -5.47 9.55
N ASN A 110 -16.43 -5.86 10.72
CA ASN A 110 -16.48 -5.10 11.95
C ASN A 110 -15.07 -4.94 12.52
N ILE A 111 -14.76 -3.76 13.03
CA ILE A 111 -13.51 -3.43 13.68
C ILE A 111 -13.82 -3.10 15.14
N TYR A 112 -13.24 -3.85 16.06
CA TYR A 112 -13.36 -3.67 17.49
C TYR A 112 -12.03 -3.19 18.06
N LEU A 113 -12.07 -2.17 18.91
CA LEU A 113 -10.90 -1.62 19.59
C LEU A 113 -11.04 -1.75 21.09
N THR A 114 -9.92 -1.88 21.80
CA THR A 114 -9.90 -1.73 23.25
C THR A 114 -10.22 -0.29 23.64
N THR A 115 -10.64 -0.08 24.89
CA THR A 115 -10.99 1.24 25.41
C THR A 115 -9.86 2.26 25.30
N ASP A 116 -8.61 1.81 25.38
CA ASP A 116 -7.42 2.67 25.28
C ASP A 116 -7.26 3.28 23.88
N TYR A 117 -7.64 2.53 22.83
CA TYR A 117 -7.57 2.96 21.45
C TYR A 117 -8.89 3.51 20.90
N ALA A 118 -10.01 3.23 21.57
CA ALA A 118 -11.34 3.68 21.18
C ALA A 118 -11.66 5.10 21.72
N LYS A 119 -10.71 6.04 21.65
CA LYS A 119 -10.85 7.41 22.17
C LYS A 119 -12.21 8.02 21.75
N GLY A 120 -13.03 8.42 22.70
CA GLY A 120 -14.37 9.01 22.46
C GLY A 120 -15.49 8.01 22.11
N LEU A 121 -15.18 6.74 21.87
CA LEU A 121 -16.15 5.66 21.64
C LEU A 121 -16.27 4.72 22.86
N ALA A 122 -15.41 4.88 23.86
CA ALA A 122 -15.34 4.03 25.03
C ALA A 122 -16.72 3.91 25.72
N ASN A 123 -17.12 2.67 25.97
CA ASN A 123 -18.30 2.33 26.75
C ASN A 123 -17.87 1.46 27.93
N PRO A 124 -18.12 1.88 29.19
CA PRO A 124 -17.66 1.16 30.36
C PRO A 124 -18.25 -0.25 30.49
N ASP A 125 -19.29 -0.57 29.74
CA ASP A 125 -19.91 -1.89 29.75
C ASP A 125 -19.12 -2.92 28.91
N PHE A 126 -18.16 -2.51 28.11
CA PHE A 126 -17.40 -3.37 27.17
C PHE A 126 -15.90 -3.14 27.30
N ASP A 127 -15.13 -4.21 27.11
CA ASP A 127 -13.67 -4.17 27.02
C ASP A 127 -13.19 -3.97 25.58
N LEU A 128 -14.00 -4.45 24.61
CA LEU A 128 -13.85 -4.24 23.17
C LEU A 128 -15.07 -3.51 22.65
N VAL A 129 -14.88 -2.38 22.02
CA VAL A 129 -15.96 -1.52 21.51
C VAL A 129 -15.94 -1.55 19.97
N LEU A 130 -17.12 -1.61 19.35
CA LEU A 130 -17.27 -1.51 17.91
C LEU A 130 -16.85 -0.10 17.46
N ALA A 131 -15.70 0.00 16.79
CA ALA A 131 -15.15 1.26 16.27
C ALA A 131 -15.58 1.52 14.83
N GLY A 132 -15.74 0.48 14.01
CA GLY A 132 -16.18 0.59 12.62
C GLY A 132 -16.93 -0.62 12.12
N THR A 133 -17.88 -0.41 11.22
CA THR A 133 -18.70 -1.47 10.62
C THR A 133 -19.05 -1.14 9.17
N SER A 134 -19.15 -2.18 8.34
CA SER A 134 -19.64 -2.06 6.96
C SER A 134 -21.18 -2.10 6.82
N VAL A 135 -21.91 -2.18 7.93
CA VAL A 135 -23.38 -2.29 7.92
C VAL A 135 -24.00 -1.02 8.48
N GLU A 136 -24.94 -0.44 7.73
CA GLU A 136 -25.66 0.76 8.15
C GLU A 136 -26.62 0.46 9.32
N GLY A 137 -26.74 1.41 10.24
CA GLY A 137 -27.76 1.40 11.29
C GLY A 137 -27.45 0.53 12.51
N ILE A 138 -26.24 0.03 12.68
CA ILE A 138 -25.86 -0.74 13.88
C ILE A 138 -25.66 0.18 15.07
N VAL A 139 -26.36 -0.16 16.19
CA VAL A 139 -26.13 0.43 17.50
C VAL A 139 -24.75 0.01 18.01
N ARG A 140 -24.10 0.85 18.82
CA ARG A 140 -22.81 0.55 19.46
C ARG A 140 -22.86 -0.78 20.19
N GLU A 141 -22.12 -1.74 19.67
CA GLU A 141 -21.97 -3.08 20.24
C GLU A 141 -20.54 -3.25 20.77
N GLY A 142 -20.34 -4.17 21.68
CA GLY A 142 -19.04 -4.50 22.23
C GLY A 142 -19.03 -5.86 22.90
N TYR A 143 -17.86 -6.28 23.37
CA TYR A 143 -17.65 -7.56 24.04
C TYR A 143 -16.84 -7.38 25.31
N LYS A 144 -17.12 -8.21 26.32
CA LYS A 144 -16.25 -8.37 27.48
C LYS A 144 -15.21 -9.45 27.23
N PHE A 145 -14.02 -9.29 27.76
CA PHE A 145 -12.97 -10.34 27.65
C PHE A 145 -13.40 -11.67 28.26
N SER A 146 -14.30 -11.64 29.24
CA SER A 146 -14.86 -12.83 29.91
C SER A 146 -15.88 -13.58 29.06
N GLU A 147 -16.37 -13.03 27.98
CA GLU A 147 -17.34 -13.67 27.10
C GLU A 147 -16.68 -14.75 26.25
N ASN A 148 -17.37 -15.86 26.04
CA ASN A 148 -16.93 -16.94 25.15
C ASN A 148 -17.40 -16.67 23.70
N SER A 149 -17.16 -15.44 23.21
CA SER A 149 -17.42 -15.07 21.82
C SER A 149 -16.17 -15.28 20.97
N ILE A 150 -16.35 -15.51 19.67
CA ILE A 150 -15.20 -15.62 18.75
C ILE A 150 -14.30 -14.38 18.81
N ILE A 151 -14.87 -13.20 19.02
CA ILE A 151 -14.15 -11.93 19.12
C ILE A 151 -13.28 -11.89 20.39
N SER A 152 -13.88 -12.20 21.55
CA SER A 152 -13.17 -12.21 22.83
C SER A 152 -12.08 -13.27 22.87
N VAL A 153 -12.33 -14.46 22.32
CA VAL A 153 -11.35 -15.55 22.26
C VAL A 153 -10.19 -15.15 21.33
N THR A 154 -10.46 -14.63 20.13
CA THR A 154 -9.44 -14.12 19.19
C THR A 154 -8.55 -13.08 19.86
N PHE A 155 -9.13 -12.14 20.59
CA PHE A 155 -8.36 -11.11 21.30
C PHE A 155 -7.50 -11.71 22.42
N THR A 156 -8.04 -12.66 23.18
CA THR A 156 -7.35 -13.25 24.33
C THR A 156 -6.20 -14.17 23.89
N GLU A 157 -6.46 -15.05 22.94
CA GLU A 157 -5.48 -16.03 22.42
C GLU A 157 -4.48 -15.39 21.44
N CYS A 158 -4.82 -14.23 20.89
CA CYS A 158 -3.99 -13.51 19.92
C CYS A 158 -3.73 -14.31 18.61
N ASP A 159 -4.72 -15.12 18.22
CA ASP A 159 -4.68 -15.95 17.03
C ASP A 159 -5.89 -15.68 16.12
N THR A 160 -5.71 -15.87 14.82
CA THR A 160 -6.82 -15.77 13.86
C THR A 160 -7.72 -16.99 13.96
N ILE A 161 -8.99 -16.76 14.27
CA ILE A 161 -10.00 -17.81 14.45
C ILE A 161 -11.02 -17.74 13.31
N ALA A 162 -11.22 -18.89 12.64
CA ALA A 162 -12.24 -19.05 11.61
C ALA A 162 -13.29 -20.07 12.06
N LYS A 163 -14.52 -19.65 12.29
CA LYS A 163 -15.62 -20.51 12.77
C LYS A 163 -16.97 -19.96 12.33
N ASP A 164 -17.86 -20.84 11.92
CA ASP A 164 -19.28 -20.53 11.61
C ASP A 164 -19.46 -19.38 10.57
N GLY A 165 -18.56 -19.28 9.60
CA GLY A 165 -18.58 -18.23 8.57
C GLY A 165 -18.01 -16.89 9.05
N ILE A 166 -17.49 -16.82 10.26
CA ILE A 166 -16.79 -15.64 10.81
C ILE A 166 -15.29 -15.92 10.83
N VAL A 167 -14.50 -14.98 10.35
CA VAL A 167 -13.05 -14.96 10.54
C VAL A 167 -12.71 -13.72 11.37
N ALA A 168 -12.13 -13.93 12.52
CA ALA A 168 -11.68 -12.87 13.41
C ALA A 168 -10.16 -12.90 13.52
N THR A 169 -9.52 -11.75 13.37
CA THR A 169 -8.06 -11.59 13.36
C THR A 169 -7.67 -10.56 14.41
N PRO A 170 -6.70 -10.86 15.28
CA PRO A 170 -6.28 -9.93 16.32
C PRO A 170 -5.47 -8.78 15.72
N MET A 171 -5.65 -7.61 16.28
CA MET A 171 -4.86 -6.41 16.03
C MET A 171 -3.89 -6.23 17.19
N TYR A 172 -2.60 -6.39 16.94
CA TYR A 172 -1.54 -6.21 17.96
C TYR A 172 -0.29 -5.60 17.35
N CYS A 173 0.46 -4.85 18.16
CA CYS A 173 1.76 -4.26 17.82
C CYS A 173 2.67 -4.35 19.04
N ASN A 174 3.88 -4.87 18.89
CA ASN A 174 4.89 -4.98 19.98
C ASN A 174 4.33 -5.51 21.31
N SER A 175 3.56 -6.58 21.28
CA SER A 175 2.86 -7.19 22.43
C SER A 175 1.69 -6.37 23.00
N GLN A 176 1.41 -5.18 22.48
CA GLN A 176 0.21 -4.42 22.83
C GLN A 176 -0.97 -4.90 21.98
N LYS A 177 -2.03 -5.29 22.65
CA LYS A 177 -3.27 -5.72 22.00
C LYS A 177 -4.17 -4.51 21.76
N VAL A 178 -4.44 -4.22 20.50
CA VAL A 178 -5.19 -3.03 20.06
C VAL A 178 -6.68 -3.33 19.86
N GLY A 179 -7.00 -4.52 19.31
CA GLY A 179 -8.38 -4.87 19.02
C GLY A 179 -8.52 -6.13 18.17
N VAL A 180 -9.63 -6.23 17.45
CA VAL A 180 -9.97 -7.35 16.55
C VAL A 180 -10.65 -6.84 15.29
N VAL A 181 -10.24 -7.35 14.13
CA VAL A 181 -10.98 -7.22 12.87
C VAL A 181 -11.74 -8.52 12.63
N ALA A 182 -13.04 -8.44 12.44
CA ALA A 182 -13.89 -9.60 12.17
C ALA A 182 -14.65 -9.42 10.85
N ILE A 183 -14.58 -10.44 10.00
CA ILE A 183 -15.33 -10.51 8.76
C ILE A 183 -16.33 -11.66 8.81
N GLN A 184 -17.45 -11.49 8.14
CA GLN A 184 -18.48 -12.51 7.99
C GLN A 184 -18.64 -12.88 6.52
N THR A 185 -18.63 -14.19 6.26
CA THR A 185 -18.86 -14.75 4.93
C THR A 185 -20.15 -15.57 4.93
N SER A 186 -20.72 -15.83 3.75
CA SER A 186 -21.80 -16.79 3.66
C SER A 186 -21.33 -18.17 4.17
N ALA A 187 -22.13 -18.83 5.00
CA ALA A 187 -21.82 -20.08 5.67
C ALA A 187 -21.39 -21.26 4.74
N ARG A 188 -21.44 -21.06 3.42
CA ARG A 188 -21.07 -22.03 2.39
C ARG A 188 -19.73 -21.74 1.69
N LYS A 189 -19.13 -20.57 1.91
CA LYS A 189 -17.90 -20.15 1.23
C LYS A 189 -16.71 -20.24 2.20
N SER A 190 -15.82 -21.20 1.98
CA SER A 190 -14.54 -21.20 2.70
C SER A 190 -13.66 -20.08 2.18
N ILE A 191 -13.09 -19.27 3.07
CA ILE A 191 -12.16 -18.21 2.69
C ILE A 191 -10.82 -18.83 2.31
N ALA A 192 -10.28 -18.42 1.15
CA ALA A 192 -8.95 -18.84 0.73
C ALA A 192 -7.88 -18.32 1.71
N LYS A 193 -6.84 -19.12 1.93
CA LYS A 193 -5.75 -18.75 2.84
C LYS A 193 -5.07 -17.44 2.48
N SER A 194 -5.01 -17.09 1.18
CA SER A 194 -4.49 -15.80 0.70
C SER A 194 -5.28 -14.60 1.21
N TYR A 195 -6.60 -14.73 1.36
CA TYR A 195 -7.44 -13.68 1.92
C TYR A 195 -7.31 -13.57 3.44
N ILE A 196 -7.10 -14.69 4.13
CA ILE A 196 -6.79 -14.69 5.58
C ILE A 196 -5.46 -13.97 5.80
N ASN A 197 -4.41 -14.31 5.06
CA ASN A 197 -3.11 -13.64 5.16
C ASN A 197 -3.22 -12.13 4.85
N LEU A 198 -4.05 -11.74 3.88
CA LEU A 198 -4.31 -10.33 3.59
C LEU A 198 -5.00 -9.63 4.76
N LEU A 199 -6.03 -10.26 5.36
CA LEU A 199 -6.72 -9.72 6.53
C LEU A 199 -5.76 -9.56 7.73
N GLU A 200 -4.88 -10.52 7.95
CA GLU A 200 -3.84 -10.47 8.98
C GLU A 200 -2.86 -9.30 8.76
N SER A 201 -2.43 -9.09 7.52
CA SER A 201 -1.57 -7.95 7.17
C SER A 201 -2.27 -6.62 7.39
N MET A 202 -3.55 -6.52 7.04
CA MET A 202 -4.36 -5.32 7.30
C MET A 202 -4.53 -5.07 8.79
N ALA A 203 -4.79 -6.11 9.58
CA ALA A 203 -4.92 -6.00 11.04
C ALA A 203 -3.62 -5.50 11.69
N LYS A 204 -2.46 -6.02 11.25
CA LYS A 204 -1.14 -5.54 11.70
C LYS A 204 -0.89 -4.08 11.33
N LEU A 205 -1.16 -3.70 10.09
CA LEU A 205 -1.00 -2.31 9.63
C LEU A 205 -1.87 -1.34 10.47
N LEU A 206 -3.13 -1.72 10.72
CA LEU A 206 -4.03 -0.92 11.54
C LEU A 206 -3.51 -0.79 12.97
N ALA A 207 -3.11 -1.91 13.59
CA ALA A 207 -2.57 -1.91 14.94
C ALA A 207 -1.33 -1.01 15.04
N THR A 208 -0.35 -1.19 14.15
CA THR A 208 0.88 -0.40 14.14
C THR A 208 0.61 1.08 13.91
N SER A 209 -0.30 1.42 12.99
CA SER A 209 -0.68 2.82 12.73
C SER A 209 -1.32 3.48 13.95
N LEU A 210 -2.19 2.77 14.67
CA LEU A 210 -2.83 3.27 15.89
C LEU A 210 -1.83 3.43 17.04
N THR A 211 -0.96 2.47 17.24
CA THR A 211 0.09 2.53 18.28
C THR A 211 1.07 3.66 17.97
N LEU A 212 1.47 3.82 16.71
CA LEU A 212 2.35 4.89 16.28
C LEU A 212 1.70 6.28 16.50
N GLN A 213 0.41 6.44 16.21
CA GLN A 213 -0.29 7.69 16.50
C GLN A 213 -0.30 8.01 18.00
N GLY A 214 -0.54 7.02 18.87
CA GLY A 214 -0.45 7.19 20.32
C GLY A 214 0.96 7.61 20.77
N CYS A 215 1.99 6.96 20.24
CA CYS A 215 3.38 7.29 20.52
C CYS A 215 3.76 8.71 20.03
N ILE A 216 3.23 9.15 18.90
CA ILE A 216 3.40 10.52 18.40
C ILE A 216 2.78 11.54 19.37
N ASP A 217 1.53 11.30 19.79
CA ASP A 217 0.84 12.20 20.73
C ASP A 217 1.62 12.32 22.05
N GLU A 218 2.12 11.20 22.59
CA GLU A 218 2.97 11.18 23.79
C GLU A 218 4.31 11.90 23.55
N THR A 219 4.95 11.69 22.41
CA THR A 219 6.20 12.36 22.06
C THR A 219 6.02 13.87 21.97
N VAL A 220 4.94 14.36 21.39
CA VAL A 220 4.62 15.79 21.36
C VAL A 220 4.53 16.33 22.78
N HIS A 221 3.80 15.65 23.66
CA HIS A 221 3.70 16.04 25.07
C HIS A 221 5.07 16.10 25.75
N LEU A 222 5.91 15.07 25.58
CA LEU A 222 7.26 15.03 26.15
C LEU A 222 8.17 16.14 25.62
N THR A 223 8.01 16.54 24.35
CA THR A 223 8.82 17.64 23.80
C THR A 223 8.43 19.01 24.33
N GLU A 224 7.14 19.19 24.71
CA GLU A 224 6.61 20.42 25.33
C GLU A 224 6.90 20.48 26.83
N ASP A 225 7.06 19.33 27.51
CA ASP A 225 7.32 19.29 28.94
C ASP A 225 8.78 19.65 29.25
N GLU A 226 8.98 20.77 29.98
CA GLU A 226 10.28 21.22 30.44
C GLU A 226 10.93 20.25 31.47
N THR A 227 10.12 19.47 32.17
CA THR A 227 10.56 18.55 33.23
C THR A 227 10.96 17.17 32.70
N ALA A 228 10.59 16.82 31.47
CA ALA A 228 10.92 15.54 30.84
C ALA A 228 12.42 15.24 30.94
N SER A 229 12.78 14.02 31.29
CA SER A 229 14.18 13.58 31.40
C SER A 229 14.77 13.21 30.04
N ASP A 230 16.09 13.27 29.90
CA ASP A 230 16.80 12.80 28.71
C ASP A 230 16.53 11.32 28.42
N LEU A 231 16.31 10.51 29.44
CA LEU A 231 16.01 9.08 29.31
C LEU A 231 14.64 8.85 28.69
N GLU A 232 13.62 9.59 29.11
CA GLU A 232 12.26 9.51 28.54
C GLU A 232 12.25 9.93 27.08
N LEU A 233 12.94 11.01 26.74
CA LEU A 233 13.08 11.48 25.35
C LEU A 233 13.84 10.47 24.46
N GLN A 234 14.89 9.81 25.00
CA GLN A 234 15.61 8.76 24.27
C GLN A 234 14.76 7.51 24.06
N HIS A 235 13.96 7.13 25.06
CA HIS A 235 13.04 5.98 24.97
C HIS A 235 11.97 6.26 23.91
N SER A 236 11.31 7.40 23.97
CA SER A 236 10.31 7.80 22.99
C SER A 236 10.88 7.81 21.56
N ARG A 237 12.11 8.32 21.37
CA ARG A 237 12.79 8.27 20.07
C ARG A 237 13.01 6.85 19.57
N ALA A 238 13.51 5.97 20.43
CA ALA A 238 13.76 4.58 20.06
C ALA A 238 12.45 3.86 19.67
N GLU A 239 11.39 4.09 20.43
CA GLU A 239 10.07 3.52 20.18
C GLU A 239 9.47 4.03 18.87
N LEU A 240 9.47 5.34 18.62
CA LEU A 240 9.03 5.92 17.34
C LEU A 240 9.80 5.32 16.17
N THR A 241 11.12 5.24 16.27
CA THR A 241 11.95 4.70 15.20
C THR A 241 11.62 3.24 14.90
N ALA A 242 11.43 2.43 15.94
CA ALA A 242 11.03 1.02 15.79
C ALA A 242 9.66 0.88 15.13
N LEU A 243 8.65 1.63 15.61
CA LEU A 243 7.30 1.59 15.07
C LEU A 243 7.22 2.02 13.60
N ILE A 244 8.01 3.02 13.20
CA ILE A 244 8.07 3.44 11.79
C ILE A 244 8.71 2.35 10.93
N GLY A 245 9.77 1.68 11.42
CA GLY A 245 10.38 0.53 10.75
C GLY A 245 9.37 -0.61 10.56
N ASP A 246 8.69 -1.03 11.63
CA ASP A 246 7.66 -2.06 11.58
C ASP A 246 6.53 -1.70 10.61
N LEU A 247 6.13 -0.42 10.56
CA LEU A 247 5.10 0.05 9.64
C LEU A 247 5.53 -0.14 8.18
N CYS A 248 6.78 0.19 7.85
CA CYS A 248 7.32 -0.01 6.49
C CYS A 248 7.32 -1.48 6.10
N ASP A 249 7.78 -2.37 6.98
CA ASP A 249 7.81 -3.82 6.73
C ASP A 249 6.39 -4.38 6.52
N TYR A 250 5.43 -3.97 7.35
CA TYR A 250 4.04 -4.40 7.20
C TYR A 250 3.35 -3.83 5.96
N GLN A 251 3.73 -2.62 5.51
CA GLN A 251 3.27 -2.08 4.24
C GLN A 251 3.73 -2.96 3.07
N GLN A 252 4.99 -3.40 3.08
CA GLN A 252 5.51 -4.31 2.07
C GLN A 252 4.78 -5.66 2.09
N ASP A 253 4.64 -6.28 3.26
CA ASP A 253 3.90 -7.54 3.43
C ASP A 253 2.46 -7.43 2.93
N PHE A 254 1.79 -6.32 3.24
CA PHE A 254 0.43 -6.05 2.76
C PHE A 254 0.35 -6.03 1.24
N VAL A 255 1.26 -5.32 0.57
CA VAL A 255 1.29 -5.25 -0.90
C VAL A 255 1.50 -6.63 -1.51
N GLU A 256 2.42 -7.44 -0.96
CA GLU A 256 2.65 -8.80 -1.44
C GLU A 256 1.42 -9.71 -1.22
N HIS A 257 0.78 -9.62 -0.05
CA HIS A 257 -0.43 -10.41 0.23
C HIS A 257 -1.61 -9.97 -0.63
N LEU A 258 -1.75 -8.67 -0.87
CA LEU A 258 -2.76 -8.13 -1.76
C LEU A 258 -2.57 -8.63 -3.20
N ALA A 259 -1.34 -8.59 -3.72
CA ALA A 259 -1.01 -9.12 -5.03
C ALA A 259 -1.32 -10.63 -5.14
N ARG A 260 -0.97 -11.42 -4.10
CA ARG A 260 -1.28 -12.86 -4.05
C ARG A 260 -2.79 -13.14 -4.01
N ALA A 261 -3.55 -12.34 -3.28
CA ALA A 261 -5.00 -12.48 -3.22
C ALA A 261 -5.64 -12.25 -4.61
N VAL A 262 -5.17 -11.22 -5.32
CA VAL A 262 -5.60 -10.92 -6.70
C VAL A 262 -5.21 -12.05 -7.67
N ASP A 263 -3.98 -12.56 -7.60
CA ASP A 263 -3.53 -13.65 -8.45
C ASP A 263 -4.35 -14.92 -8.21
N THR A 264 -4.67 -15.23 -6.95
CA THR A 264 -5.50 -16.40 -6.58
C THR A 264 -6.89 -16.30 -7.19
N LYS A 265 -7.53 -15.12 -7.10
CA LYS A 265 -8.86 -14.89 -7.65
C LYS A 265 -8.88 -14.96 -9.18
N GLY A 266 -7.84 -14.46 -9.82
CA GLY A 266 -7.73 -14.43 -11.29
C GLY A 266 -7.36 -15.78 -11.92
N HIS A 267 -7.29 -16.89 -11.14
CA HIS A 267 -6.81 -18.18 -11.59
C HIS A 267 -5.44 -18.15 -12.29
N TYR A 268 -4.64 -17.12 -12.00
CA TYR A 268 -3.25 -17.07 -12.45
C TYR A 268 -2.42 -18.08 -11.67
N LYS A 269 -1.36 -18.61 -12.30
CA LYS A 269 -0.33 -19.28 -11.52
C LYS A 269 0.10 -18.34 -10.39
N VAL A 270 0.06 -18.84 -9.17
CA VAL A 270 0.54 -18.15 -7.97
C VAL A 270 1.95 -17.62 -8.28
N SER A 271 2.09 -16.33 -8.51
CA SER A 271 3.32 -15.60 -8.82
C SER A 271 3.34 -14.81 -10.14
N HIS A 272 2.23 -14.69 -10.88
CA HIS A 272 2.23 -13.92 -12.12
C HIS A 272 2.58 -12.44 -11.85
N SER A 273 1.91 -11.82 -10.90
CA SER A 273 2.18 -10.42 -10.52
C SER A 273 3.60 -10.25 -9.98
N LYS A 274 4.09 -11.20 -9.16
CA LYS A 274 5.46 -11.18 -8.64
C LYS A 274 6.50 -11.30 -9.76
N ASN A 275 6.32 -12.23 -10.70
CA ASN A 275 7.25 -12.38 -11.82
C ASN A 275 7.30 -11.14 -12.71
N THR A 276 6.15 -10.50 -12.94
CA THR A 276 6.11 -9.24 -13.71
C THR A 276 6.82 -8.11 -12.97
N ALA A 277 6.59 -7.96 -11.66
CA ALA A 277 7.25 -6.97 -10.84
C ALA A 277 8.78 -7.18 -10.77
N GLU A 278 9.23 -8.42 -10.56
CA GLU A 278 10.65 -8.77 -10.57
C GLU A 278 11.33 -8.48 -11.92
N LEU A 279 10.64 -8.76 -13.02
CA LEU A 279 11.16 -8.44 -14.35
C LEU A 279 11.22 -6.92 -14.56
N ALA A 280 10.18 -6.19 -14.15
CA ALA A 280 10.16 -4.73 -14.21
C ALA A 280 11.32 -4.13 -13.39
N ARG A 281 11.57 -4.64 -12.16
CA ARG A 281 12.71 -4.22 -11.32
C ARG A 281 14.06 -4.45 -12.03
N LYS A 282 14.25 -5.59 -12.70
CA LYS A 282 15.47 -5.85 -13.47
C LYS A 282 15.63 -4.86 -14.63
N ILE A 283 14.55 -4.58 -15.35
CA ILE A 283 14.56 -3.58 -16.44
C ILE A 283 14.91 -2.19 -15.88
N CYS A 284 14.34 -1.79 -14.76
CA CYS A 284 14.67 -0.51 -14.10
C CYS A 284 16.16 -0.40 -13.78
N LYS A 285 16.73 -1.44 -13.16
CA LYS A 285 18.17 -1.49 -12.83
C LYS A 285 19.03 -1.41 -14.09
N GLN A 286 18.64 -2.08 -15.17
CA GLN A 286 19.35 -2.04 -16.47
C GLN A 286 19.29 -0.66 -17.11
N LEU A 287 18.18 0.07 -16.91
CA LEU A 287 18.01 1.46 -17.36
C LEU A 287 18.69 2.49 -16.46
N GLY A 288 19.27 2.08 -15.33
CA GLY A 288 19.95 2.96 -14.38
C GLY A 288 19.00 3.85 -13.58
N LEU A 289 17.74 3.43 -13.37
CA LEU A 289 16.81 4.19 -12.56
C LEU A 289 17.20 4.13 -11.09
N ASN A 290 16.90 5.20 -10.35
CA ASN A 290 17.11 5.25 -8.91
C ASN A 290 16.22 4.24 -8.16
N GLU A 291 16.58 3.92 -6.93
CA GLU A 291 15.90 2.89 -6.13
C GLU A 291 14.45 3.27 -5.83
N LYS A 292 14.17 4.53 -5.47
CA LYS A 292 12.80 5.02 -5.24
C LYS A 292 11.87 4.73 -6.44
N THR A 293 12.30 5.13 -7.63
CA THR A 293 11.52 4.89 -8.86
C THR A 293 11.39 3.39 -9.15
N THR A 294 12.46 2.62 -8.90
CA THR A 294 12.47 1.16 -9.09
C THR A 294 11.46 0.47 -8.19
N ASP A 295 11.35 0.87 -6.91
CA ASP A 295 10.40 0.29 -5.97
C ASP A 295 8.96 0.68 -6.27
N LEU A 296 8.70 1.93 -6.66
CA LEU A 296 7.38 2.35 -7.13
C LEU A 296 6.92 1.52 -8.34
N ILE A 297 7.81 1.27 -9.30
CA ILE A 297 7.50 0.46 -10.47
C ILE A 297 7.33 -1.02 -10.08
N TYR A 298 8.10 -1.52 -9.12
CA TYR A 298 7.94 -2.85 -8.57
C TYR A 298 6.57 -3.04 -7.91
N TYR A 299 6.15 -2.12 -7.03
CA TYR A 299 4.83 -2.15 -6.41
C TYR A 299 3.71 -2.01 -7.45
N ALA A 300 3.88 -1.14 -8.43
CA ALA A 300 2.92 -1.02 -9.51
C ALA A 300 2.82 -2.32 -10.35
N GLY A 301 3.93 -3.01 -10.58
CA GLY A 301 3.97 -4.32 -11.22
C GLY A 301 3.26 -5.42 -10.39
N LEU A 302 3.43 -5.40 -9.05
CA LEU A 302 2.69 -6.31 -8.16
C LEU A 302 1.19 -6.06 -8.20
N LEU A 303 0.77 -4.81 -8.22
CA LEU A 303 -0.62 -4.39 -8.09
C LEU A 303 -1.32 -4.14 -9.42
N GLN A 304 -0.67 -4.36 -10.56
CA GLN A 304 -1.20 -4.07 -11.90
C GLN A 304 -2.58 -4.70 -12.19
N ASN A 305 -2.87 -5.81 -11.54
CA ASN A 305 -4.12 -6.56 -11.70
C ASN A 305 -5.12 -6.31 -10.56
N ILE A 306 -4.88 -5.33 -9.68
CA ILE A 306 -5.69 -5.10 -8.46
C ILE A 306 -7.19 -4.99 -8.75
N GLY A 307 -7.56 -4.38 -9.85
CA GLY A 307 -8.97 -4.26 -10.22
C GLY A 307 -9.68 -5.58 -10.42
N LYS A 308 -8.96 -6.68 -10.65
CA LYS A 308 -9.58 -8.01 -10.77
C LYS A 308 -10.17 -8.51 -9.46
N ILE A 309 -9.76 -7.93 -8.33
CA ILE A 309 -10.29 -8.32 -7.02
C ILE A 309 -11.81 -8.11 -6.90
N VAL A 310 -12.37 -7.15 -7.64
CA VAL A 310 -13.80 -6.83 -7.64
C VAL A 310 -14.60 -7.51 -8.75
N ILE A 311 -13.95 -8.29 -9.62
CA ILE A 311 -14.66 -9.03 -10.67
C ILE A 311 -15.23 -10.32 -10.06
N PRO A 312 -16.54 -10.62 -10.22
CA PRO A 312 -17.14 -11.85 -9.74
C PRO A 312 -16.41 -13.10 -10.28
N GLU A 313 -16.22 -14.11 -9.42
CA GLU A 313 -15.49 -15.34 -9.75
C GLU A 313 -16.14 -16.10 -10.92
N GLU A 314 -17.45 -16.01 -11.07
CA GLU A 314 -18.20 -16.63 -12.17
C GLU A 314 -17.76 -16.11 -13.55
N ILE A 315 -17.24 -14.89 -13.63
CA ILE A 315 -16.72 -14.32 -14.88
C ILE A 315 -15.38 -14.94 -15.24
N PHE A 316 -14.51 -15.21 -14.23
CA PHE A 316 -13.21 -15.86 -14.46
C PHE A 316 -13.33 -17.36 -14.76
N SER A 317 -14.30 -18.02 -14.14
CA SER A 317 -14.53 -19.46 -14.29
C SER A 317 -15.44 -19.81 -15.46
N ALA A 318 -15.93 -18.82 -16.23
CA ALA A 318 -16.83 -19.04 -17.33
C ALA A 318 -16.16 -19.80 -18.49
N ASP A 319 -16.55 -21.06 -18.69
CA ASP A 319 -16.15 -21.87 -19.84
C ASP A 319 -17.00 -21.57 -21.09
N ARG A 320 -17.27 -20.29 -21.33
CA ARG A 320 -18.06 -19.74 -22.44
C ARG A 320 -17.55 -18.38 -22.87
N LYS A 321 -17.97 -17.94 -24.05
CA LYS A 321 -17.75 -16.56 -24.45
C LYS A 321 -18.49 -15.61 -23.50
N LEU A 322 -17.78 -14.60 -23.02
CA LEU A 322 -18.35 -13.55 -22.18
C LEU A 322 -19.32 -12.68 -22.99
N ASN A 323 -20.38 -12.24 -22.36
CA ASN A 323 -21.33 -11.29 -22.97
C ASN A 323 -20.76 -9.86 -22.92
N ALA A 324 -21.46 -8.91 -23.57
CA ALA A 324 -20.99 -7.53 -23.67
C ALA A 324 -20.91 -6.83 -22.30
N ASP A 325 -21.84 -7.13 -21.38
CA ASP A 325 -21.85 -6.53 -20.04
C ASP A 325 -20.71 -7.07 -19.17
N GLU A 326 -20.39 -8.36 -19.29
CA GLU A 326 -19.25 -8.99 -18.61
C GLU A 326 -17.92 -8.44 -19.13
N LEU A 327 -17.79 -8.26 -20.46
CA LEU A 327 -16.63 -7.63 -21.06
C LEU A 327 -16.47 -6.17 -20.61
N LYS A 328 -17.58 -5.44 -20.50
CA LYS A 328 -17.58 -4.07 -19.96
C LYS A 328 -17.11 -4.03 -18.50
N LYS A 329 -17.62 -4.92 -17.65
CA LYS A 329 -17.17 -5.07 -16.26
C LYS A 329 -15.67 -5.35 -16.17
N ILE A 330 -15.14 -6.22 -17.05
CA ILE A 330 -13.69 -6.47 -17.11
C ILE A 330 -12.92 -5.24 -17.58
N GLN A 331 -13.46 -4.43 -18.46
CA GLN A 331 -12.80 -3.20 -18.90
C GLN A 331 -12.79 -2.12 -17.80
N GLU A 332 -13.89 -2.03 -17.05
CA GLU A 332 -14.05 -1.06 -15.96
C GLU A 332 -13.28 -1.43 -14.69
N HIS A 333 -12.87 -2.70 -14.52
CA HIS A 333 -12.23 -3.18 -13.30
C HIS A 333 -10.91 -2.44 -12.97
N ALA A 334 -10.18 -1.99 -13.98
CA ALA A 334 -8.95 -1.25 -13.77
C ALA A 334 -9.21 0.04 -12.97
N ASN A 335 -10.28 0.77 -13.31
CA ASN A 335 -10.66 2.00 -12.62
C ASN A 335 -11.07 1.75 -11.15
N VAL A 336 -11.78 0.64 -10.90
CA VAL A 336 -12.16 0.27 -9.52
C VAL A 336 -10.92 -0.07 -8.69
N GLY A 337 -9.98 -0.80 -9.26
CA GLY A 337 -8.71 -1.10 -8.60
C GLY A 337 -7.89 0.14 -8.27
N VAL A 338 -7.81 1.07 -9.21
CA VAL A 338 -7.17 2.38 -9.01
C VAL A 338 -7.82 3.14 -7.86
N ASN A 339 -9.16 3.19 -7.81
CA ASN A 339 -9.88 3.88 -6.74
C ASN A 339 -9.64 3.24 -5.37
N LEU A 340 -9.51 1.91 -5.29
CA LEU A 340 -9.12 1.23 -4.05
C LEU A 340 -7.74 1.66 -3.57
N LEU A 341 -6.76 1.75 -4.48
CA LEU A 341 -5.40 2.15 -4.14
C LEU A 341 -5.27 3.63 -3.78
N MET A 342 -6.08 4.51 -4.40
CA MET A 342 -6.10 5.94 -4.06
C MET A 342 -6.48 6.21 -2.61
N ASN A 343 -7.25 5.32 -1.99
CA ASN A 343 -7.64 5.44 -0.58
C ASN A 343 -6.54 4.95 0.39
N ILE A 344 -5.45 4.38 -0.14
CA ILE A 344 -4.31 3.91 0.64
C ILE A 344 -3.15 4.86 0.37
N ASN A 345 -2.85 5.74 1.31
CA ASN A 345 -1.95 6.87 1.09
C ASN A 345 -0.59 6.47 0.52
N PHE A 346 0.07 5.45 1.08
CA PHE A 346 1.40 5.01 0.64
C PHE A 346 1.40 4.36 -0.76
N LEU A 347 0.23 4.01 -1.31
CA LEU A 347 0.09 3.46 -2.66
C LEU A 347 -0.34 4.51 -3.70
N SER A 348 -0.59 5.74 -3.30
CA SER A 348 -1.06 6.79 -4.21
C SER A 348 -0.07 7.08 -5.35
N GLU A 349 1.23 7.01 -5.09
CA GLU A 349 2.27 7.26 -6.09
C GLU A 349 2.38 6.16 -7.16
N VAL A 350 1.92 4.93 -6.90
CA VAL A 350 1.94 3.85 -7.90
C VAL A 350 0.75 3.89 -8.85
N VAL A 351 -0.31 4.63 -8.48
CA VAL A 351 -1.57 4.71 -9.23
C VAL A 351 -1.39 5.12 -10.69
N PRO A 352 -0.61 6.16 -11.05
CA PRO A 352 -0.41 6.54 -12.45
C PRO A 352 0.20 5.42 -13.28
N TYR A 353 1.15 4.65 -12.71
CA TYR A 353 1.80 3.54 -13.42
C TYR A 353 0.83 2.40 -13.72
N ILE A 354 -0.09 2.12 -12.80
CA ILE A 354 -1.13 1.09 -12.98
C ILE A 354 -2.20 1.57 -13.97
N THR A 355 -2.60 2.84 -13.89
CA THR A 355 -3.65 3.39 -14.75
C THR A 355 -3.28 3.29 -16.23
N TYR A 356 -2.05 3.65 -16.58
CA TYR A 356 -1.61 3.79 -17.98
C TYR A 356 -0.82 2.58 -18.51
N GLN A 357 -0.72 1.47 -17.77
CA GLN A 357 0.05 0.28 -18.21
C GLN A 357 -0.48 -0.39 -19.49
N LYS A 358 -1.74 -0.14 -19.86
CA LYS A 358 -2.33 -0.67 -21.10
C LYS A 358 -2.22 0.29 -22.29
N GLU A 359 -1.62 1.46 -22.10
CA GLU A 359 -1.30 2.35 -23.18
C GLU A 359 -0.23 1.74 -24.10
N ARG A 360 -0.20 2.19 -25.36
CA ARG A 360 0.74 1.76 -26.39
C ARG A 360 1.39 2.98 -27.00
N VAL A 361 2.67 2.87 -27.33
CA VAL A 361 3.49 3.99 -27.81
C VAL A 361 2.88 4.66 -29.05
N ASP A 362 2.17 3.91 -29.88
CA ASP A 362 1.45 4.39 -31.07
C ASP A 362 0.10 5.09 -30.77
N GLY A 363 -0.37 5.00 -29.51
CA GLY A 363 -1.66 5.54 -29.07
C GLY A 363 -2.84 4.60 -29.32
N SER A 364 -2.61 3.34 -29.65
CA SER A 364 -3.66 2.32 -29.79
C SER A 364 -4.10 1.73 -28.45
N GLY A 365 -3.47 2.15 -27.34
CA GLY A 365 -3.74 1.67 -26.00
C GLY A 365 -4.93 2.34 -25.33
N THR A 366 -5.11 2.03 -24.04
CA THR A 366 -6.19 2.53 -23.18
C THR A 366 -5.65 2.90 -21.81
N PRO A 367 -6.26 3.85 -21.06
CA PRO A 367 -7.61 4.40 -21.24
C PRO A 367 -7.70 5.63 -22.15
N GLU A 368 -6.63 6.40 -22.34
CA GLU A 368 -6.68 7.73 -22.98
C GLU A 368 -6.06 7.75 -24.38
N GLY A 369 -5.40 6.67 -24.80
CA GLY A 369 -4.69 6.62 -26.09
C GLY A 369 -3.44 7.51 -26.10
N LEU A 370 -2.75 7.59 -24.99
CA LEU A 370 -1.51 8.36 -24.85
C LEU A 370 -0.43 7.84 -25.80
N LYS A 371 0.44 8.75 -26.29
CA LYS A 371 1.48 8.40 -27.27
C LYS A 371 2.88 8.68 -26.72
N GLY A 372 3.79 7.78 -27.06
CA GLY A 372 5.21 7.96 -26.79
C GLY A 372 5.52 8.30 -25.35
N ARG A 373 6.21 9.41 -25.13
CA ARG A 373 6.63 9.89 -23.81
C ARG A 373 5.49 10.46 -22.94
N SER A 374 4.30 10.71 -23.50
CA SER A 374 3.13 11.07 -22.69
C SER A 374 2.65 9.91 -21.79
N ILE A 375 3.04 8.68 -22.09
CA ILE A 375 2.80 7.53 -21.23
C ILE A 375 3.85 7.56 -20.10
N PRO A 376 3.44 7.51 -18.82
CA PRO A 376 4.39 7.46 -17.70
C PRO A 376 5.43 6.36 -17.89
N PHE A 377 6.69 6.64 -17.57
CA PHE A 377 7.78 5.72 -17.90
C PHE A 377 7.61 4.36 -17.20
N GLY A 378 7.21 4.36 -15.93
CA GLY A 378 6.90 3.13 -15.20
C GLY A 378 5.80 2.30 -15.87
N SER A 379 4.77 2.93 -16.43
CA SER A 379 3.71 2.24 -17.19
C SER A 379 4.28 1.53 -18.43
N ARG A 380 5.21 2.18 -19.15
CA ARG A 380 5.89 1.58 -20.33
C ARG A 380 6.72 0.36 -19.92
N ILE A 381 7.42 0.43 -18.76
CA ILE A 381 8.20 -0.69 -18.22
C ILE A 381 7.30 -1.84 -17.82
N ILE A 382 6.24 -1.59 -17.08
CA ILE A 382 5.28 -2.63 -16.63
C ILE A 382 4.61 -3.28 -17.85
N ALA A 383 4.22 -2.50 -18.86
CA ALA A 383 3.60 -3.02 -20.07
C ALA A 383 4.50 -4.03 -20.82
N VAL A 384 5.80 -3.75 -20.90
CA VAL A 384 6.79 -4.65 -21.53
C VAL A 384 7.01 -5.89 -20.66
N ALA A 385 7.18 -5.72 -19.34
CA ALA A 385 7.38 -6.82 -18.42
C ALA A 385 6.17 -7.78 -18.38
N ASP A 386 4.94 -7.25 -18.33
CA ASP A 386 3.72 -8.03 -18.36
C ASP A 386 3.54 -8.80 -19.68
N ALA A 387 3.77 -8.13 -20.80
CA ALA A 387 3.67 -8.75 -22.12
C ALA A 387 4.67 -9.91 -22.29
N TYR A 388 5.93 -9.72 -21.92
CA TYR A 388 6.94 -10.75 -22.00
C TYR A 388 6.62 -11.92 -21.05
N ASN A 389 6.28 -11.63 -19.79
CA ASN A 389 5.87 -12.65 -18.82
C ASN A 389 4.62 -13.42 -19.31
N ALA A 390 3.69 -12.74 -19.94
CA ALA A 390 2.51 -13.36 -20.53
C ALA A 390 2.84 -14.28 -21.72
N LEU A 391 3.84 -13.97 -22.53
CA LEU A 391 4.29 -14.80 -23.65
C LEU A 391 5.02 -16.04 -23.17
N THR A 392 5.84 -15.93 -22.13
CA THR A 392 6.74 -16.98 -21.61
C THR A 392 6.14 -17.81 -20.49
N SER A 393 4.88 -17.56 -20.09
CA SER A 393 4.17 -18.35 -19.08
C SER A 393 3.07 -19.19 -19.71
N ASP A 394 2.83 -20.40 -19.13
CA ASP A 394 1.67 -21.21 -19.49
C ASP A 394 0.38 -20.50 -19.09
N ARG A 395 -0.59 -20.50 -19.99
CA ARG A 395 -1.95 -20.05 -19.76
C ARG A 395 -2.95 -21.18 -20.01
N PRO A 396 -4.16 -21.15 -19.45
CA PRO A 396 -5.16 -22.19 -19.65
C PRO A 396 -5.36 -22.58 -21.12
N PHE A 397 -5.23 -21.61 -22.02
CA PHE A 397 -5.49 -21.78 -23.46
C PHE A 397 -4.21 -21.81 -24.32
N ARG A 398 -3.01 -21.68 -23.73
CA ARG A 398 -1.75 -21.59 -24.48
C ARG A 398 -0.56 -21.99 -23.62
N LYS A 399 0.28 -22.88 -24.13
CA LYS A 399 1.59 -23.19 -23.52
C LYS A 399 2.55 -21.99 -23.60
N ALA A 400 3.49 -21.95 -22.68
CA ALA A 400 4.57 -20.98 -22.69
C ALA A 400 5.30 -20.98 -24.03
N MET A 401 5.61 -19.80 -24.53
CA MET A 401 6.44 -19.62 -25.71
C MET A 401 7.90 -19.70 -25.30
N ASP A 402 8.75 -20.13 -26.24
CA ASP A 402 10.19 -20.05 -26.07
C ASP A 402 10.63 -18.58 -25.88
N LYS A 403 11.66 -18.37 -25.03
CA LYS A 403 12.12 -17.05 -24.63
C LYS A 403 12.64 -16.23 -25.83
N ASP A 404 13.42 -16.85 -26.73
CA ASP A 404 14.00 -16.18 -27.88
C ASP A 404 12.91 -15.75 -28.87
N LYS A 405 11.90 -16.61 -29.04
CA LYS A 405 10.73 -16.29 -29.86
C LYS A 405 9.90 -15.16 -29.27
N ALA A 406 9.67 -15.18 -27.95
CA ALA A 406 8.96 -14.11 -27.27
C ALA A 406 9.71 -12.77 -27.41
N LEU A 407 11.03 -12.78 -27.24
CA LEU A 407 11.87 -11.59 -27.41
C LEU A 407 11.86 -11.07 -28.86
N SER A 408 11.88 -11.97 -29.86
CA SER A 408 11.77 -11.56 -31.27
C SER A 408 10.47 -10.81 -31.54
N ILE A 409 9.34 -11.31 -31.02
CA ILE A 409 8.03 -10.62 -31.16
C ILE A 409 8.07 -9.24 -30.49
N MET A 410 8.63 -9.14 -29.28
CA MET A 410 8.73 -7.86 -28.58
C MET A 410 9.58 -6.85 -29.34
N LYS A 411 10.67 -7.29 -29.97
CA LYS A 411 11.54 -6.46 -30.81
C LYS A 411 10.85 -5.99 -32.10
N GLU A 412 10.09 -6.85 -32.76
CA GLU A 412 9.32 -6.50 -33.96
C GLU A 412 8.28 -5.41 -33.68
N GLU A 413 7.71 -5.41 -32.49
CA GLU A 413 6.70 -4.46 -32.03
C GLU A 413 7.29 -3.23 -31.32
N ALA A 414 8.61 -3.17 -31.08
CA ALA A 414 9.29 -2.06 -30.43
C ALA A 414 9.20 -0.78 -31.26
N GLY A 415 8.95 0.36 -30.62
CA GLY A 415 8.70 1.64 -31.28
C GLY A 415 7.28 1.81 -31.82
N GLN A 416 6.46 0.76 -31.85
CA GLN A 416 5.04 0.81 -32.20
C GLN A 416 4.18 0.57 -30.97
N LYS A 417 4.13 -0.66 -30.45
CA LYS A 417 3.36 -1.01 -29.24
C LYS A 417 4.16 -0.75 -27.98
N TRP A 418 5.43 -1.09 -27.99
CA TRP A 418 6.33 -1.07 -26.84
C TRP A 418 7.38 0.01 -26.97
N ASP A 419 7.81 0.54 -25.87
CA ASP A 419 8.93 1.47 -25.82
C ASP A 419 10.22 0.77 -26.24
N PHE A 420 10.96 1.38 -27.16
CA PHE A 420 12.17 0.81 -27.75
C PHE A 420 13.28 0.61 -26.71
N ASP A 421 13.51 1.63 -25.86
CA ASP A 421 14.57 1.60 -24.86
C ASP A 421 14.28 0.53 -23.79
N VAL A 422 13.00 0.40 -23.43
CA VAL A 422 12.55 -0.61 -22.46
C VAL A 422 12.69 -2.03 -23.03
N VAL A 423 12.37 -2.26 -24.31
CA VAL A 423 12.57 -3.57 -24.95
C VAL A 423 14.07 -3.90 -25.09
N SER A 424 14.90 -2.91 -25.37
CA SER A 424 16.36 -3.09 -25.40
C SER A 424 16.93 -3.47 -24.03
N ALA A 425 16.42 -2.86 -22.96
CA ALA A 425 16.79 -3.23 -21.58
C ALA A 425 16.27 -4.63 -21.21
N LEU A 426 15.05 -5.00 -21.62
CA LEU A 426 14.50 -6.34 -21.42
C LEU A 426 15.43 -7.41 -22.01
N GLU A 427 15.93 -7.21 -23.25
CA GLU A 427 16.85 -8.14 -23.91
C GLU A 427 18.11 -8.46 -23.08
N GLN A 428 18.58 -7.48 -22.30
CA GLN A 428 19.77 -7.64 -21.46
C GLN A 428 19.45 -8.32 -20.11
N CYS A 429 18.16 -8.47 -19.76
CA CYS A 429 17.70 -9.01 -18.48
C CYS A 429 17.25 -10.49 -18.54
N VAL A 430 17.01 -11.09 -19.74
CA VAL A 430 16.32 -12.38 -19.90
C VAL A 430 17.10 -13.50 -20.57
#